data_5f3d838d8b73dde4514d6b07646edb5a
#
_entry.id   5f3d838d8b73dde4514d6b07646edb5a
#
_cell.length_a   1.000
_cell.length_b   1.000
_cell.length_c   1.000
_cell.angle_alpha   90.00
_cell.angle_beta   90.00
_cell.angle_gamma   90.00
#
_symmetry.space_group_name_H-M   'P 1'
#
loop_
_entity.id
_entity.type
_entity.pdbx_description
1 polymer ?
#
loop_
_entity_poly.entity_id
_entity_poly.type
_entity_poly.pdbx_seq_one_letter_code
_entity_poly.pdbx_strand_id
1 'polypeptide(L)'
;MDFDLDQTDALLSTTRAVRKRLDFDREVPDDVLLECLQLAVQAPTGSNQQGWRWMVIRDAEKKEALAKLYRDAGGEYLAAAADQADTGTQQGRVIDSA
;
A
#
# COMPACT_ATOMS: atom_id res chain seq x y z
N MET A 1 -24.90 13.76 -11.14
CA MET A 1 -23.52 13.37 -11.51
C MET A 1 -23.57 12.03 -12.22
N ASP A 2 -23.13 12.01 -13.47
CA ASP A 2 -23.18 10.80 -14.28
C ASP A 2 -21.79 10.13 -14.28
N PHE A 3 -21.72 8.91 -13.76
CA PHE A 3 -20.50 8.11 -13.81
C PHE A 3 -20.54 7.18 -15.02
N ASP A 4 -19.40 6.97 -15.63
CA ASP A 4 -19.21 5.85 -16.55
C ASP A 4 -19.12 4.56 -15.72
N LEU A 5 -20.19 3.80 -15.70
CA LEU A 5 -20.27 2.61 -14.85
C LEU A 5 -19.31 1.52 -15.32
N ASP A 6 -19.10 1.37 -16.61
CA ASP A 6 -18.19 0.35 -17.13
C ASP A 6 -16.74 0.63 -16.69
N GLN A 7 -16.29 1.88 -16.76
CA GLN A 7 -14.98 2.28 -16.29
C GLN A 7 -14.85 2.14 -14.78
N THR A 8 -15.88 2.52 -14.04
CA THR A 8 -15.92 2.42 -12.58
C THR A 8 -15.81 0.96 -12.14
N ASP A 9 -16.61 0.09 -12.75
CA ASP A 9 -16.59 -1.34 -12.44
C ASP A 9 -15.25 -1.98 -12.80
N ALA A 10 -14.66 -1.59 -13.92
CA ALA A 10 -13.34 -2.06 -14.33
C ALA A 10 -12.28 -1.66 -13.30
N LEU A 11 -12.29 -0.41 -12.85
CA LEU A 11 -11.36 0.09 -11.82
C LEU A 11 -11.50 -0.70 -10.53
N LEU A 12 -12.71 -0.84 -10.02
CA LEU A 12 -12.97 -1.51 -8.75
C LEU A 12 -12.65 -3.01 -8.79
N SER A 13 -12.93 -3.66 -9.92
CA SER A 13 -12.73 -5.11 -10.06
C SER A 13 -11.29 -5.51 -10.40
N THR A 14 -10.48 -4.59 -10.92
CA THR A 14 -9.10 -4.88 -11.34
C THR A 14 -8.03 -4.31 -10.42
N THR A 15 -8.40 -3.46 -9.46
CA THR A 15 -7.45 -2.90 -8.50
C THR A 15 -6.81 -4.01 -7.67
N ARG A 16 -5.48 -3.98 -7.58
CA ARG A 16 -4.68 -4.96 -6.83
C ARG A 16 -3.58 -4.24 -6.06
N ALA A 17 -3.20 -4.80 -4.93
CA ALA A 17 -1.99 -4.37 -4.24
C ALA A 17 -0.76 -4.81 -5.04
N VAL A 18 0.15 -3.87 -5.27
CA VAL A 18 1.40 -4.13 -5.98
C VAL A 18 2.56 -3.87 -5.04
N ARG A 19 3.39 -4.90 -4.80
CA ARG A 19 4.54 -4.83 -3.89
C ARG A 19 5.85 -5.23 -4.56
N LYS A 20 5.78 -5.95 -5.67
CA LYS A 20 6.95 -6.32 -6.49
C LYS A 20 6.95 -5.57 -7.80
N ARG A 21 8.11 -5.46 -8.42
CA ARG A 21 8.31 -4.78 -9.72
C ARG A 21 7.93 -3.31 -9.67
N LEU A 22 8.21 -2.66 -8.53
CA LEU A 22 8.01 -1.23 -8.39
C LEU A 22 9.11 -0.48 -9.17
N ASP A 23 8.73 0.61 -9.81
CA ASP A 23 9.66 1.49 -10.51
C ASP A 23 10.24 2.49 -9.49
N PHE A 24 11.43 2.22 -8.99
CA PHE A 24 12.11 3.06 -8.01
C PHE A 24 12.76 4.30 -8.62
N ASP A 25 12.91 4.35 -9.94
CA ASP A 25 13.54 5.47 -10.63
C ASP A 25 12.56 6.60 -10.94
N ARG A 26 11.28 6.31 -10.87
CA ARG A 26 10.22 7.28 -11.15
C ARG A 26 9.77 7.98 -9.87
N GLU A 27 9.90 9.30 -9.86
CA GLU A 27 9.40 10.10 -8.74
C GLU A 27 7.87 10.14 -8.71
N VAL A 28 7.31 10.20 -7.50
CA VAL A 28 5.89 10.48 -7.28
C VAL A 28 5.77 11.95 -6.92
N PRO A 29 5.13 12.77 -7.75
CA PRO A 29 4.99 14.22 -7.47
C PRO A 29 4.19 14.46 -6.19
N ASP A 30 4.51 15.55 -5.49
CA ASP A 30 3.83 15.93 -4.23
C ASP A 30 2.34 16.18 -4.43
N ASP A 31 1.95 16.81 -5.54
CA ASP A 31 0.55 17.07 -5.86
C ASP A 31 -0.25 15.78 -6.04
N VAL A 32 0.34 14.74 -6.62
CA VAL A 32 -0.29 13.42 -6.73
C VAL A 32 -0.49 12.79 -5.36
N LEU A 33 0.51 12.87 -4.48
CA LEU A 33 0.39 12.37 -3.11
C LEU A 33 -0.72 13.08 -2.35
N LEU A 34 -0.79 14.39 -2.44
CA LEU A 34 -1.83 15.18 -1.77
C LEU A 34 -3.23 14.81 -2.30
N GLU A 35 -3.37 14.64 -3.59
CA GLU A 35 -4.63 14.20 -4.19
C GLU A 35 -5.05 12.82 -3.68
N CYS A 36 -4.12 11.87 -3.59
CA CYS A 36 -4.38 10.55 -3.02
C CYS A 36 -4.84 10.64 -1.55
N LEU A 37 -4.19 11.49 -0.74
CA LEU A 37 -4.58 11.69 0.65
C LEU A 37 -5.96 12.32 0.78
N GLN A 38 -6.30 13.28 -0.09
CA GLN A 38 -7.62 13.88 -0.12
C GLN A 38 -8.71 12.85 -0.45
N LEU A 39 -8.41 11.92 -1.36
CA LEU A 39 -9.32 10.81 -1.65
C LEU A 39 -9.42 9.83 -0.48
N ALA A 40 -8.31 9.53 0.16
CA ALA A 40 -8.27 8.58 1.27
C ALA A 40 -9.13 9.02 2.47
N VAL A 41 -9.20 10.32 2.76
CA VAL A 41 -10.00 10.84 3.88
C VAL A 41 -11.51 10.78 3.65
N GLN A 42 -11.96 10.36 2.46
CA GLN A 42 -13.37 10.09 2.21
C GLN A 42 -13.84 8.78 2.86
N ALA A 43 -12.93 7.92 3.31
CA ALA A 43 -13.29 6.67 3.95
C ALA A 43 -14.05 6.93 5.27
N PRO A 44 -15.02 6.08 5.60
CA PRO A 44 -15.77 6.24 6.85
C PRO A 44 -14.89 5.93 8.07
N THR A 45 -15.17 6.59 9.17
CA THR A 45 -14.52 6.34 10.46
C THR A 45 -15.57 6.02 11.53
N GLY A 46 -15.15 5.36 12.61
CA GLY A 46 -16.01 5.08 13.75
C GLY A 46 -16.63 6.37 14.27
N SER A 47 -17.96 6.42 14.35
CA SER A 47 -18.72 7.61 14.77
C SER A 47 -18.37 8.89 14.01
N ASN A 48 -17.87 8.76 12.79
CA ASN A 48 -17.45 9.88 11.96
C ASN A 48 -16.45 10.83 12.66
N GLN A 49 -15.58 10.27 13.50
CA GLN A 49 -14.63 11.07 14.28
C GLN A 49 -13.55 11.76 13.43
N GLN A 50 -13.28 11.23 12.25
CA GLN A 50 -12.32 11.82 11.28
C GLN A 50 -10.96 12.13 11.92
N GLY A 51 -10.47 11.19 12.74
CA GLY A 51 -9.20 11.33 13.48
C GLY A 51 -7.95 11.11 12.65
N TRP A 52 -8.02 11.31 11.36
CA TRP A 52 -6.91 11.10 10.44
C TRP A 52 -5.69 11.93 10.84
N ARG A 53 -4.53 11.29 10.76
CA ARG A 53 -3.23 11.93 10.88
C ARG A 53 -2.31 11.29 9.85
N TRP A 54 -1.71 12.10 9.01
CA TRP A 54 -0.87 11.63 7.92
C TRP A 54 0.55 12.13 8.09
N MET A 55 1.49 11.24 7.91
CA MET A 55 2.91 11.58 7.88
C MET A 55 3.48 11.08 6.57
N VAL A 56 3.92 12.00 5.71
CA VAL A 56 4.54 11.66 4.44
C VAL A 56 6.05 11.72 4.60
N ILE A 57 6.72 10.62 4.38
CA ILE A 57 8.17 10.49 4.55
C ILE A 57 8.79 10.29 3.19
N ARG A 58 9.60 11.25 2.76
CA ARG A 58 10.31 11.22 1.47
C ARG A 58 11.83 11.18 1.63
N ASP A 59 12.36 11.47 2.81
CA ASP A 59 13.77 11.40 3.11
C ASP A 59 14.28 9.96 3.07
N ALA A 60 15.33 9.71 2.28
CA ALA A 60 15.86 8.36 2.07
C ALA A 60 16.40 7.73 3.37
N GLU A 61 17.05 8.50 4.22
CA GLU A 61 17.59 8.02 5.50
C GLU A 61 16.46 7.61 6.45
N LYS A 62 15.41 8.42 6.53
CA LYS A 62 14.24 8.10 7.38
C LYS A 62 13.48 6.90 6.87
N LYS A 63 13.32 6.77 5.55
CA LYS A 63 12.71 5.58 4.95
C LYS A 63 13.52 4.33 5.26
N GLU A 64 14.85 4.39 5.19
CA GLU A 64 15.71 3.24 5.51
C GLU A 64 15.63 2.88 7.00
N ALA A 65 15.59 3.88 7.89
CA ALA A 65 15.44 3.65 9.32
C ALA A 65 14.11 2.96 9.64
N LEU A 66 13.02 3.37 9.00
CA LEU A 66 11.71 2.72 9.13
C LEU A 66 11.73 1.28 8.58
N ALA A 67 12.35 1.08 7.44
CA ALA A 67 12.49 -0.26 6.84
C ALA A 67 13.27 -1.18 7.78
N LYS A 68 14.32 -0.69 8.44
CA LYS A 68 15.08 -1.45 9.42
C LYS A 68 14.21 -1.85 10.61
N LEU A 69 13.43 -0.91 11.16
CA LEU A 69 12.51 -1.21 12.25
C LEU A 69 11.48 -2.27 11.86
N TYR A 70 10.95 -2.17 10.67
CA TYR A 70 10.01 -3.16 10.13
C TYR A 70 10.64 -4.54 10.03
N ARG A 71 11.87 -4.63 9.48
CA ARG A 71 12.59 -5.90 9.37
C ARG A 71 12.91 -6.50 10.74
N ASP A 72 13.35 -5.67 11.70
CA ASP A 72 13.71 -6.11 13.04
C ASP A 72 12.49 -6.63 13.82
N ALA A 73 11.33 -6.00 13.63
CA ALA A 73 10.10 -6.35 14.35
C ALA A 73 9.34 -7.53 13.73
N GLY A 74 9.31 -7.62 12.41
CA GLY A 74 8.46 -8.58 11.70
C GLY A 74 9.16 -9.44 10.65
N GLY A 75 10.43 -9.16 10.35
CA GLY A 75 11.15 -9.82 9.26
C GLY A 75 11.27 -11.31 9.41
N GLU A 76 11.55 -11.80 10.62
CA GLU A 76 11.65 -13.25 10.88
C GLU A 76 10.32 -13.97 10.63
N TYR A 77 9.23 -13.39 11.11
CA TYR A 77 7.90 -13.94 10.89
C TYR A 77 7.55 -13.99 9.40
N LEU A 78 7.79 -12.91 8.68
CA LEU A 78 7.50 -12.83 7.25
C LEU A 78 8.37 -13.77 6.43
N ALA A 79 9.66 -13.87 6.75
CA ALA A 79 10.57 -14.79 6.10
C ALA A 79 10.15 -16.24 6.31
N ALA A 80 9.80 -16.61 7.55
CA ALA A 80 9.32 -17.96 7.87
C ALA A 80 8.00 -18.27 7.17
N ALA A 81 7.09 -17.32 7.11
CA ALA A 81 5.82 -17.46 6.40
C ALA A 81 6.03 -17.62 4.89
N ALA A 82 6.97 -16.86 4.31
CA ALA A 82 7.32 -16.95 2.88
C ALA A 82 7.94 -18.31 2.53
N ASP A 83 8.82 -18.84 3.40
CA ASP A 83 9.43 -20.17 3.20
C ASP A 83 8.39 -21.30 3.22
N GLN A 84 7.31 -21.14 3.98
CA GLN A 84 6.23 -22.11 4.08
C GLN A 84 5.12 -21.87 3.07
N ALA A 85 5.12 -20.73 2.39
CA ALA A 85 4.06 -20.34 1.47
C ALA A 85 4.14 -21.15 0.17
N ASP A 86 2.99 -21.61 -0.30
CA ASP A 86 2.86 -22.16 -1.64
C ASP A 86 2.63 -21.03 -2.63
N THR A 87 3.67 -20.66 -3.40
CA THR A 87 3.61 -19.60 -4.38
C THR A 87 2.68 -19.91 -5.57
N GLY A 88 2.21 -21.14 -5.70
CA GLY A 88 1.17 -21.50 -6.65
C GLY A 88 -0.22 -21.00 -6.26
N THR A 89 -0.43 -20.61 -4.99
CA THR A 89 -1.68 -20.07 -4.49
C THR A 89 -1.66 -18.55 -4.45
N GLN A 90 -2.84 -17.92 -4.46
CA GLN A 90 -2.95 -16.48 -4.31
C GLN A 90 -2.42 -16.02 -2.95
N GLN A 91 -2.77 -16.72 -1.88
CA GLN A 91 -2.30 -16.41 -0.53
C GLN A 91 -0.78 -16.52 -0.42
N GLY A 92 -0.19 -17.58 -0.98
CA GLY A 92 1.26 -17.76 -0.98
C GLY A 92 1.98 -16.65 -1.71
N ARG A 93 1.47 -16.20 -2.85
CA ARG A 93 2.04 -15.05 -3.59
C ARG A 93 1.97 -13.75 -2.81
N VAL A 94 0.88 -13.51 -2.08
CA VAL A 94 0.73 -12.33 -1.23
C VAL A 94 1.77 -12.33 -0.11
N ILE A 95 1.92 -13.46 0.59
CA ILE A 95 2.88 -13.60 1.69
C ILE A 95 4.32 -13.44 1.18
N ASP A 96 4.67 -14.09 0.07
CA ASP A 96 6.00 -14.01 -0.52
C ASP A 96 6.35 -12.58 -0.97
N SER A 97 5.35 -11.75 -1.27
CA SER A 97 5.56 -10.36 -1.68
C SER A 97 5.65 -9.36 -0.52
N ALA A 98 5.31 -9.77 0.69
CA ALA A 98 5.37 -8.91 1.87
C ALA A 98 6.81 -8.75 2.35
#